data_2ac782af1364e74043407555f46b6ff2
#
_entry.id   2ac782af1364e74043407555f46b6ff2
#
_cell.length_a   1.000
_cell.length_b   1.000
_cell.length_c   1.000
_cell.angle_alpha   90.00
_cell.angle_beta   90.00
_cell.angle_gamma   90.00
#
_symmetry.space_group_name_H-M   'P 1'
#
loop_
_entity.id
_entity.type
_entity.pdbx_description
1 polymer ?
#
loop_
_entity_poly.entity_id
_entity_poly.type
_entity_poly.pdbx_seq_one_letter_code
_entity_poly.pdbx_strand_id
1 'polypeptide(L)'
;FLWGLTSLSDAQAEGLAKHKGELRLDGLTSLSDVQAEALAKHKGWLRLNGLTSLSDKQAEGLAKHEGVLGLSGLTELSDDAAEALAKYEGELYVDHNYLPPSASKILKEAGH
;
A
#
# COMPACT_ATOMS: atom_id res chain seq x y z
N PHE A 1 14.37 1.44 -9.93
CA PHE A 1 13.14 2.21 -10.05
C PHE A 1 12.33 1.78 -11.26
N LEU A 2 11.05 1.59 -11.07
CA LEU A 2 10.18 1.09 -12.11
C LEU A 2 9.02 2.05 -12.34
N TRP A 3 9.35 3.29 -12.64
CA TRP A 3 8.41 4.41 -12.73
C TRP A 3 7.41 4.26 -13.85
N GLY A 4 7.82 3.63 -14.96
CA GLY A 4 6.95 3.49 -16.11
C GLY A 4 5.99 2.32 -16.04
N LEU A 5 6.09 1.48 -15.01
CA LEU A 5 5.20 0.33 -14.87
C LEU A 5 3.82 0.80 -14.41
N THR A 6 2.79 0.41 -15.16
CA THR A 6 1.41 0.67 -14.80
C THR A 6 0.71 -0.60 -14.31
N SER A 7 1.32 -1.75 -14.50
CA SER A 7 0.81 -3.04 -14.04
C SER A 7 1.96 -4.02 -13.81
N LEU A 8 1.72 -5.06 -13.03
CA LEU A 8 2.68 -6.11 -12.76
C LEU A 8 2.02 -7.48 -12.97
N SER A 9 2.83 -8.47 -13.36
CA SER A 9 2.42 -9.86 -13.23
C SER A 9 2.71 -10.35 -11.82
N ASP A 10 2.11 -11.47 -11.43
CA ASP A 10 2.35 -12.06 -10.11
C ASP A 10 3.83 -12.44 -9.94
N ALA A 11 4.44 -12.98 -11.00
CA ALA A 11 5.86 -13.34 -10.97
C ALA A 11 6.77 -12.12 -10.81
N GLN A 12 6.42 -10.99 -11.46
CA GLN A 12 7.17 -9.75 -11.29
C GLN A 12 7.05 -9.22 -9.87
N ALA A 13 5.86 -9.28 -9.28
CA ALA A 13 5.65 -8.83 -7.89
C ALA A 13 6.49 -9.66 -6.93
N GLU A 14 6.54 -10.98 -7.11
CA GLU A 14 7.38 -11.84 -6.28
C GLU A 14 8.86 -11.54 -6.43
N GLY A 15 9.31 -11.28 -7.65
CA GLY A 15 10.69 -10.90 -7.90
C GLY A 15 11.06 -9.58 -7.25
N LEU A 16 10.18 -8.59 -7.34
CA LEU A 16 10.39 -7.28 -6.72
C LEU A 16 10.40 -7.34 -5.20
N ALA A 17 9.66 -8.27 -4.62
CA ALA A 17 9.63 -8.45 -3.16
C ALA A 17 11.00 -8.81 -2.58
N LYS A 18 11.89 -9.35 -3.40
CA LYS A 18 13.26 -9.70 -3.00
C LYS A 18 14.23 -8.52 -3.08
N HIS A 19 13.79 -7.41 -3.70
CA HIS A 19 14.61 -6.22 -3.82
C HIS A 19 14.85 -5.62 -2.43
N LYS A 20 16.08 -5.15 -2.19
CA LYS A 20 16.43 -4.50 -0.93
C LYS A 20 16.47 -2.99 -1.12
N GLY A 21 16.02 -2.27 -0.11
CA GLY A 21 15.99 -0.82 -0.13
C GLY A 21 14.65 -0.29 -0.60
N GLU A 22 14.64 0.94 -1.14
CA GLU A 22 13.42 1.58 -1.57
C GLU A 22 12.91 0.98 -2.88
N LEU A 23 11.64 0.63 -2.90
CA LEU A 23 10.97 0.13 -4.10
C LEU A 23 9.87 1.14 -4.47
N ARG A 24 10.04 1.80 -5.62
CA ARG A 24 9.10 2.80 -6.11
C ARG A 24 8.25 2.24 -7.24
N LEU A 25 6.98 2.12 -6.99
CA LEU A 25 6.02 1.61 -7.96
C LEU A 25 4.86 2.60 -8.13
N ASP A 26 5.18 3.90 -8.16
CA ASP A 26 4.18 4.96 -8.21
C ASP A 26 3.39 4.99 -9.52
N GLY A 27 3.90 4.31 -10.55
CA GLY A 27 3.16 4.18 -11.81
C GLY A 27 2.04 3.15 -11.78
N LEU A 28 2.03 2.26 -10.79
CA LEU A 28 0.98 1.26 -10.67
C LEU A 28 -0.32 1.92 -10.25
N THR A 29 -1.39 1.64 -11.00
CA THR A 29 -2.72 2.18 -10.69
C THR A 29 -3.65 1.12 -10.11
N SER A 30 -3.24 -0.15 -10.16
CA SER A 30 -4.02 -1.26 -9.60
C SER A 30 -3.10 -2.40 -9.19
N LEU A 31 -3.55 -3.20 -8.24
CA LEU A 31 -2.88 -4.41 -7.78
C LEU A 31 -3.93 -5.51 -7.61
N SER A 32 -3.52 -6.76 -7.84
CA SER A 32 -4.32 -7.90 -7.42
C SER A 32 -4.01 -8.22 -5.95
N ASP A 33 -4.86 -9.04 -5.34
CA ASP A 33 -4.66 -9.48 -3.96
C ASP A 33 -3.33 -10.25 -3.82
N VAL A 34 -3.01 -11.08 -4.81
CA VAL A 34 -1.76 -11.86 -4.82
C VAL A 34 -0.55 -10.94 -4.93
N GLN A 35 -0.63 -9.92 -5.78
CA GLN A 35 0.45 -8.95 -5.94
C GLN A 35 0.67 -8.14 -4.65
N ALA A 36 -0.40 -7.73 -3.99
CA ALA A 36 -0.30 -7.00 -2.73
C ALA A 36 0.40 -7.86 -1.67
N GLU A 37 0.04 -9.12 -1.55
CA GLU A 37 0.68 -10.03 -0.60
C GLU A 37 2.16 -10.26 -0.94
N ALA A 38 2.48 -10.41 -2.22
CA ALA A 38 3.86 -10.60 -2.64
C ALA A 38 4.70 -9.36 -2.32
N LEU A 39 4.21 -8.18 -2.65
CA LEU A 39 4.94 -6.93 -2.39
C LEU A 39 5.10 -6.66 -0.89
N ALA A 40 4.14 -7.12 -0.07
CA ALA A 40 4.24 -6.97 1.37
C ALA A 40 5.44 -7.72 1.97
N LYS A 41 5.99 -8.68 1.27
CA LYS A 41 7.20 -9.41 1.70
C LYS A 41 8.47 -8.57 1.52
N HIS A 42 8.40 -7.51 0.73
CA HIS A 42 9.52 -6.58 0.59
C HIS A 42 9.78 -5.89 1.92
N LYS A 43 11.05 -5.71 2.27
CA LYS A 43 11.44 -5.01 3.49
C LYS A 43 12.08 -3.68 3.12
N GLY A 44 11.69 -2.63 3.82
CA GLY A 44 12.17 -1.30 3.57
C GLY A 44 11.05 -0.39 3.09
N TRP A 45 11.35 0.57 2.24
CA TRP A 45 10.37 1.54 1.78
C TRP A 45 9.67 1.02 0.51
N LEU A 46 8.37 0.85 0.60
CA LEU A 46 7.53 0.47 -0.53
C LEU A 46 6.61 1.63 -0.88
N ARG A 47 6.76 2.21 -2.07
CA ARG A 47 5.95 3.33 -2.54
C ARG A 47 4.95 2.87 -3.58
N LEU A 48 3.69 3.06 -3.28
CA LEU A 48 2.57 2.71 -4.14
C LEU A 48 1.62 3.90 -4.28
N ASN A 49 2.18 5.10 -4.48
CA ASN A 49 1.40 6.33 -4.46
C ASN A 49 0.48 6.51 -5.68
N GLY A 50 0.64 5.67 -6.71
CA GLY A 50 -0.26 5.67 -7.85
C GLY A 50 -1.59 4.96 -7.62
N LEU A 51 -1.70 4.17 -6.56
CA LEU A 51 -2.95 3.48 -6.22
C LEU A 51 -3.97 4.47 -5.67
N THR A 52 -5.17 4.45 -6.22
CA THR A 52 -6.26 5.32 -5.77
C THR A 52 -7.25 4.62 -4.86
N SER A 53 -7.25 3.30 -4.85
CA SER A 53 -8.12 2.51 -3.99
C SER A 53 -7.46 1.19 -3.64
N LEU A 54 -7.90 0.58 -2.56
CA LEU A 54 -7.49 -0.75 -2.14
C LEU A 54 -8.73 -1.55 -1.73
N SER A 55 -8.75 -2.82 -2.07
CA SER A 55 -9.75 -3.72 -1.53
C SER A 55 -9.39 -4.07 -0.08
N ASP A 56 -10.34 -4.63 0.65
CA ASP A 56 -10.10 -5.06 2.03
C ASP A 56 -8.96 -6.07 2.10
N LYS A 57 -8.91 -7.02 1.17
CA LYS A 57 -7.85 -8.02 1.11
C LYS A 57 -6.49 -7.43 0.77
N GLN A 58 -6.45 -6.47 -0.15
CA GLN A 58 -5.22 -5.78 -0.50
C GLN A 58 -4.67 -5.01 0.72
N ALA A 59 -5.55 -4.34 1.44
CA ALA A 59 -5.15 -3.61 2.65
C ALA A 59 -4.63 -4.58 3.72
N GLU A 60 -5.28 -5.71 3.91
CA GLU A 60 -4.83 -6.73 4.86
C GLU A 60 -3.45 -7.28 4.47
N GLY A 61 -3.24 -7.54 3.18
CA GLY A 61 -1.96 -8.02 2.68
C GLY A 61 -0.85 -6.99 2.89
N LEU A 62 -1.09 -5.75 2.50
CA LEU A 62 -0.09 -4.68 2.63
C LEU A 62 0.21 -4.34 4.09
N ALA A 63 -0.76 -4.53 4.99
CA ALA A 63 -0.54 -4.26 6.42
C ALA A 63 0.51 -5.19 7.04
N LYS A 64 0.88 -6.27 6.37
CA LYS A 64 1.93 -7.18 6.83
C LYS A 64 3.34 -6.74 6.40
N HIS A 65 3.43 -5.71 5.58
CA HIS A 65 4.72 -5.16 5.14
C HIS A 65 5.51 -4.63 6.33
N GLU A 66 6.84 -4.76 6.28
CA GLU A 66 7.74 -4.22 7.29
C GLU A 66 8.49 -3.03 6.72
N GLY A 67 8.50 -1.91 7.44
CA GLY A 67 9.20 -0.68 7.03
C GLY A 67 8.24 0.46 6.75
N VAL A 68 8.45 1.17 5.66
CA VAL A 68 7.65 2.34 5.28
C VAL A 68 6.76 1.99 4.11
N LEU A 69 5.49 2.33 4.22
CA LEU A 69 4.50 2.08 3.16
C LEU A 69 3.89 3.40 2.71
N GLY A 70 4.06 3.73 1.43
CA GLY A 70 3.53 4.95 0.85
C GLY A 70 2.27 4.69 0.04
N LEU A 71 1.16 5.29 0.45
CA LEU A 71 -0.14 5.17 -0.21
C LEU A 71 -0.81 6.55 -0.32
N SER A 72 -0.02 7.58 -0.65
CA SER A 72 -0.51 8.96 -0.66
C SER A 72 -1.51 9.27 -1.77
N GLY A 73 -1.66 8.38 -2.74
CA GLY A 73 -2.63 8.56 -3.82
C GLY A 73 -4.03 8.05 -3.52
N LEU A 74 -4.25 7.42 -2.37
CA LEU A 74 -5.56 6.84 -2.04
C LEU A 74 -6.62 7.93 -1.90
N THR A 75 -7.71 7.78 -2.64
CA THR A 75 -8.89 8.66 -2.58
C THR A 75 -10.13 7.89 -2.14
N GLU A 76 -10.09 6.56 -2.24
CA GLU A 76 -11.18 5.69 -1.84
C GLU A 76 -10.63 4.60 -0.93
N LEU A 77 -11.26 4.41 0.21
CA LEU A 77 -10.85 3.41 1.18
C LEU A 77 -12.05 3.08 2.07
N SER A 78 -12.45 1.82 2.08
CA SER A 78 -13.53 1.38 2.96
C SER A 78 -13.08 1.44 4.42
N ASP A 79 -14.04 1.47 5.34
CA ASP A 79 -13.71 1.45 6.77
C ASP A 79 -12.97 0.15 7.15
N ASP A 80 -13.37 -0.98 6.55
CA ASP A 80 -12.70 -2.26 6.80
C ASP A 80 -11.25 -2.25 6.31
N ALA A 81 -11.00 -1.68 5.13
CA ALA A 81 -9.65 -1.52 4.62
C ALA A 81 -8.83 -0.57 5.49
N ALA A 82 -9.44 0.52 5.95
CA ALA A 82 -8.78 1.46 6.86
C ALA A 82 -8.43 0.78 8.18
N GLU A 83 -9.31 -0.06 8.72
CA GLU A 83 -9.03 -0.80 9.95
C GLU A 83 -7.89 -1.80 9.76
N ALA A 84 -7.81 -2.44 8.58
CA ALA A 84 -6.69 -3.32 8.27
C ALA A 84 -5.37 -2.55 8.24
N LEU A 85 -5.35 -1.40 7.57
CA LEU A 85 -4.15 -0.54 7.53
C LEU A 85 -3.82 0.06 8.88
N ALA A 86 -4.82 0.28 9.74
CA ALA A 86 -4.60 0.80 11.09
C ALA A 86 -3.72 -0.13 11.92
N LYS A 87 -3.71 -1.41 11.61
CA LYS A 87 -2.89 -2.41 12.28
C LYS A 87 -1.44 -2.42 11.80
N TYR A 88 -1.12 -1.64 10.76
CA TYR A 88 0.23 -1.56 10.24
C TYR A 88 1.17 -1.00 11.31
N GLU A 89 2.28 -1.70 11.56
CA GLU A 89 3.19 -1.35 12.65
C GLU A 89 4.31 -0.40 12.25
N GLY A 90 4.53 -0.20 10.93
CA GLY A 90 5.56 0.70 10.44
C GLY A 90 5.01 2.10 10.18
N GLU A 91 5.75 2.87 9.38
CA GLU A 91 5.29 4.19 8.96
C GLU A 91 4.40 4.07 7.74
N LEU A 92 3.23 4.69 7.83
CA LEU A 92 2.26 4.71 6.76
C LEU A 92 2.06 6.15 6.30
N TYR A 93 2.28 6.40 5.01
CA TYR A 93 2.05 7.71 4.41
C TYR A 93 0.76 7.67 3.59
N VAL A 94 -0.21 8.45 4.01
CA VAL A 94 -1.47 8.67 3.29
C VAL A 94 -1.74 10.17 3.30
N ASP A 95 -2.54 10.63 2.33
CA ASP A 95 -2.97 12.03 2.31
C ASP A 95 -4.38 12.11 2.86
N HIS A 96 -4.51 12.53 4.11
CA HIS A 96 -5.80 12.63 4.79
C HIS A 96 -6.76 13.63 4.13
N ASN A 97 -6.23 14.55 3.33
CA ASN A 97 -7.08 15.51 2.61
C ASN A 97 -7.90 14.85 1.51
N TYR A 98 -7.44 13.72 0.99
CA TYR A 98 -8.11 13.01 -0.10
C TYR A 98 -8.85 11.75 0.34
N LEU A 99 -8.62 11.29 1.56
CA LEU A 99 -9.30 10.10 2.08
C LEU A 99 -10.73 10.42 2.50
N PRO A 100 -11.66 9.44 2.41
CA PRO A 100 -12.97 9.59 3.02
C PRO A 100 -12.84 9.90 4.51
N PRO A 101 -13.70 10.77 5.08
CA PRO A 101 -13.55 11.19 6.48
C PRO A 101 -13.54 10.05 7.49
N SER A 102 -14.35 9.02 7.30
CA SER A 102 -14.39 7.90 8.24
C SER A 102 -13.10 7.08 8.20
N ALA A 103 -12.57 6.83 7.01
CA ALA A 103 -11.30 6.11 6.84
C ALA A 103 -10.15 6.93 7.44
N SER A 104 -10.12 8.22 7.17
CA SER A 104 -9.10 9.12 7.72
C SER A 104 -9.12 9.11 9.24
N LYS A 105 -10.31 9.15 9.84
CA LYS A 105 -10.46 9.10 11.29
C LYS A 105 -9.91 7.80 11.87
N ILE A 106 -10.24 6.68 11.26
CA ILE A 106 -9.75 5.36 11.71
C ILE A 106 -8.22 5.34 11.73
N LEU A 107 -7.59 5.82 10.66
CA LEU A 107 -6.14 5.83 10.55
C LEU A 107 -5.50 6.80 11.54
N LYS A 108 -6.07 7.98 11.73
CA LYS A 108 -5.54 8.95 12.70
C LYS A 108 -5.62 8.42 14.13
N GLU A 109 -6.70 7.76 14.49
CA GLU A 109 -6.86 7.18 15.83
C GLU A 109 -5.85 6.07 16.07
N ALA A 110 -5.36 5.41 15.03
CA ALA A 110 -4.33 4.38 15.11
C ALA A 110 -2.90 4.96 15.09
N GLY A 111 -2.75 6.27 14.97
CA GLY A 111 -1.44 6.91 14.92
C GLY A 111 -0.90 7.14 13.51
N HIS A 112 -1.73 6.92 12.52
CA HIS A 112 -1.36 7.18 11.13
C HIS A 112 -2.09 8.41 10.63
#